data_be2eeb6976b06201abf65c7111862365
#
_entry.id   be2eeb6976b06201abf65c7111862365
#
_cell.length_a   1.000
_cell.length_b   1.000
_cell.length_c   1.000
_cell.angle_alpha   90.00
_cell.angle_beta   90.00
_cell.angle_gamma   90.00
#
_symmetry.space_group_name_H-M   'P 1'
#
loop_
_entity.id
_entity.type
_entity.pdbx_description
1 polymer ?
#
loop_
_entity_poly.entity_id
_entity_poly.type
_entity_poly.pdbx_seq_one_letter_code
_entity_poly.pdbx_strand_id
1 'polypeptide(L)'
;EDKVVRFAGKDRHPIFVEPCGENTEEMYLQGASSSLPEDVQNAFYRSIKGFENIEIMRPAYAIEYDCVDPTSLEATLESKVVRGLYGAGQFNGTSGYEEAAAQGLLAGLNAARNALGKEQLILPRHTSYLGTLVDDLVTKGVMDPYRMMTSRSEYRLTLRQDNADQRLTPIGREYGLVQDDRWAKYQHTQSILEAERRRLHETHLRTADLRTAMEAAGLAPAAEGGIAEELLRRPEISYPLLAGVIGWGEEITPMLAERLETEIK
;
A
#
# COMPACT_ATOMS: atom_id res chain seq x y z
N GLU A 1 -14.61 27.69 3.73
CA GLU A 1 -13.33 27.03 3.64
C GLU A 1 -13.19 25.91 4.68
N ASP A 2 -12.75 24.74 4.27
CA ASP A 2 -12.71 23.52 5.09
C ASP A 2 -12.01 23.69 6.45
N LYS A 3 -10.93 24.47 6.50
CA LYS A 3 -10.17 24.69 7.73
C LYS A 3 -10.99 25.42 8.78
N VAL A 4 -11.85 26.33 8.37
CA VAL A 4 -12.69 27.12 9.29
C VAL A 4 -13.97 26.37 9.64
N VAL A 5 -14.59 25.69 8.68
CA VAL A 5 -15.87 24.99 8.85
C VAL A 5 -15.67 23.60 9.41
N ARG A 6 -14.89 22.77 8.71
CA ARG A 6 -14.69 21.35 9.06
C ARG A 6 -13.86 21.13 10.31
N PHE A 7 -12.90 22.03 10.56
CA PHE A 7 -11.97 21.93 11.69
C PHE A 7 -12.14 23.08 12.70
N ALA A 8 -13.32 23.70 12.75
CA ALA A 8 -13.63 24.81 13.67
C ALA A 8 -13.35 24.50 15.15
N GLY A 9 -13.44 23.22 15.56
CA GLY A 9 -13.13 22.78 16.93
C GLY A 9 -11.63 22.55 17.23
N LYS A 10 -10.71 22.87 16.27
CA LYS A 10 -9.27 22.77 16.49
C LYS A 10 -8.68 24.11 16.91
N ASP A 11 -7.87 24.11 17.96
CA ASP A 11 -7.23 25.32 18.48
C ASP A 11 -6.16 25.90 17.54
N ARG A 12 -5.63 25.06 16.63
CA ARG A 12 -4.59 25.45 15.69
C ARG A 12 -4.59 24.56 14.46
N HIS A 13 -4.04 25.10 13.36
CA HIS A 13 -3.76 24.38 12.11
C HIS A 13 -2.25 24.44 11.87
N PRO A 14 -1.54 23.31 11.77
CA PRO A 14 -0.12 23.30 11.42
C PRO A 14 0.06 23.70 9.95
N ILE A 15 1.06 24.55 9.71
CA ILE A 15 1.57 24.89 8.38
C ILE A 15 3.04 24.51 8.37
N PHE A 16 3.45 23.70 7.40
CA PHE A 16 4.85 23.36 7.19
C PHE A 16 5.41 24.27 6.11
N VAL A 17 6.59 24.81 6.35
CA VAL A 17 7.33 25.66 5.42
C VAL A 17 8.52 24.87 4.93
N GLU A 18 8.51 24.50 3.67
CA GLU A 18 9.48 23.57 3.08
C GLU A 18 10.18 24.25 1.90
N PRO A 19 11.53 24.18 1.77
CA PRO A 19 12.23 24.74 0.61
C PRO A 19 11.84 23.96 -0.66
N CYS A 20 11.57 24.70 -1.75
CA CYS A 20 11.25 24.09 -3.05
C CYS A 20 12.47 23.48 -3.75
N GLY A 21 13.69 23.72 -3.26
CA GLY A 21 14.93 23.18 -3.80
C GLY A 21 16.16 23.78 -3.12
N GLU A 22 17.35 23.22 -3.42
CA GLU A 22 18.61 23.63 -2.80
C GLU A 22 19.09 25.02 -3.26
N ASN A 23 18.71 25.45 -4.46
CA ASN A 23 19.19 26.68 -5.10
C ASN A 23 18.08 27.71 -5.32
N THR A 24 17.06 27.71 -4.48
CA THR A 24 15.94 28.67 -4.55
C THR A 24 15.57 29.17 -3.16
N GLU A 25 15.10 30.42 -3.10
CA GLU A 25 14.51 31.00 -1.88
C GLU A 25 12.99 30.74 -1.79
N GLU A 26 12.41 30.10 -2.82
CA GLU A 26 11.00 29.74 -2.81
C GLU A 26 10.72 28.68 -1.74
N MET A 27 9.65 28.92 -0.96
CA MET A 27 9.17 28.01 0.07
C MET A 27 7.77 27.50 -0.31
N TYR A 28 7.53 26.21 -0.10
CA TYR A 28 6.22 25.61 -0.22
C TYR A 28 5.49 25.66 1.14
N LEU A 29 4.25 26.12 1.13
CA LEU A 29 3.42 26.17 2.34
C LEU A 29 2.46 24.97 2.36
N GLN A 30 2.87 23.88 2.96
CA GLN A 30 2.02 22.70 3.13
C GLN A 30 1.00 22.94 4.26
N GLY A 31 -0.25 22.53 4.04
CA GLY A 31 -1.34 22.70 5.01
C GLY A 31 -2.08 24.02 4.88
N ALA A 32 -1.65 24.91 3.99
CA ALA A 32 -2.26 26.22 3.75
C ALA A 32 -3.03 26.32 2.43
N SER A 33 -3.36 25.19 1.79
CA SER A 33 -4.14 25.16 0.53
C SER A 33 -5.46 25.93 0.65
N SER A 34 -5.83 26.64 -0.39
CA SER A 34 -7.04 27.45 -0.47
C SER A 34 -7.53 27.53 -1.93
N SER A 35 -8.82 27.70 -2.13
CA SER A 35 -9.45 27.99 -3.42
C SER A 35 -9.98 29.42 -3.51
N LEU A 36 -9.66 30.26 -2.52
CA LEU A 36 -10.09 31.65 -2.47
C LEU A 36 -9.39 32.48 -3.56
N PRO A 37 -9.98 33.61 -3.99
CA PRO A 37 -9.34 34.53 -4.91
C PRO A 37 -7.97 35.01 -4.40
N GLU A 38 -7.08 35.39 -5.30
CA GLU A 38 -5.69 35.73 -4.99
C GLU A 38 -5.56 36.90 -4.01
N ASP A 39 -6.37 37.94 -4.14
CA ASP A 39 -6.40 39.09 -3.24
C ASP A 39 -6.78 38.68 -1.81
N VAL A 40 -7.72 37.75 -1.66
CA VAL A 40 -8.11 37.18 -0.37
C VAL A 40 -7.01 36.30 0.21
N GLN A 41 -6.34 35.51 -0.65
CA GLN A 41 -5.20 34.69 -0.22
C GLN A 41 -4.07 35.57 0.33
N ASN A 42 -3.73 36.66 -0.37
CA ASN A 42 -2.73 37.62 0.07
C ASN A 42 -3.06 38.20 1.46
N ALA A 43 -4.30 38.60 1.68
CA ALA A 43 -4.77 39.11 2.97
C ALA A 43 -4.72 38.02 4.06
N PHE A 44 -5.18 36.82 3.72
CA PHE A 44 -5.23 35.66 4.62
C PHE A 44 -3.82 35.25 5.08
N TYR A 45 -2.88 35.01 4.15
CA TYR A 45 -1.55 34.54 4.54
C TYR A 45 -0.79 35.60 5.34
N ARG A 46 -0.91 36.89 5.00
CA ARG A 46 -0.28 37.97 5.76
C ARG A 46 -0.88 38.21 7.14
N SER A 47 -2.07 37.67 7.43
CA SER A 47 -2.65 37.69 8.77
C SER A 47 -2.05 36.65 9.70
N ILE A 48 -1.27 35.68 9.17
CA ILE A 48 -0.64 34.64 9.96
C ILE A 48 0.66 35.19 10.56
N LYS A 49 0.83 35.01 11.87
CA LYS A 49 2.03 35.46 12.59
C LYS A 49 3.31 34.86 11.99
N GLY A 50 4.22 35.74 11.59
CA GLY A 50 5.48 35.40 10.91
C GLY A 50 5.43 35.46 9.39
N PHE A 51 4.22 35.68 8.82
CA PHE A 51 4.02 35.79 7.36
C PHE A 51 3.59 37.20 6.93
N GLU A 52 3.71 38.19 7.79
CA GLU A 52 3.22 39.55 7.57
C GLU A 52 3.78 40.19 6.29
N ASN A 53 5.02 39.81 5.89
CA ASN A 53 5.74 40.35 4.76
C ASN A 53 6.02 39.34 3.66
N ILE A 54 5.30 38.20 3.63
CA ILE A 54 5.53 37.21 2.58
C ILE A 54 5.16 37.76 1.20
N GLU A 55 5.87 37.30 0.19
CA GLU A 55 5.56 37.48 -1.23
C GLU A 55 5.09 36.13 -1.79
N ILE A 56 3.87 36.11 -2.34
CA ILE A 56 3.28 34.89 -2.91
C ILE A 56 3.71 34.79 -4.37
N MET A 57 4.60 33.86 -4.66
CA MET A 57 5.08 33.59 -6.03
C MET A 57 4.03 32.87 -6.88
N ARG A 58 3.25 31.98 -6.27
CA ARG A 58 2.14 31.26 -6.90
C ARG A 58 1.00 31.10 -5.89
N PRO A 59 -0.18 31.63 -6.19
CA PRO A 59 -1.33 31.44 -5.31
C PRO A 59 -1.73 29.96 -5.25
N ALA A 60 -2.35 29.56 -4.16
CA ALA A 60 -3.01 28.28 -4.06
C ALA A 60 -4.19 28.23 -5.04
N TYR A 61 -4.55 27.05 -5.50
CA TYR A 61 -5.59 26.84 -6.50
C TYR A 61 -6.45 25.63 -6.14
N ALA A 62 -7.70 25.66 -6.59
CA ALA A 62 -8.56 24.50 -6.59
C ALA A 62 -8.35 23.71 -7.88
N ILE A 63 -8.46 22.41 -7.78
CA ILE A 63 -8.46 21.51 -8.93
C ILE A 63 -9.87 20.92 -9.03
N GLU A 64 -10.46 21.05 -10.19
CA GLU A 64 -11.70 20.37 -10.55
C GLU A 64 -11.41 19.33 -11.62
N TYR A 65 -12.10 18.21 -11.55
CA TYR A 65 -11.95 17.12 -12.50
C TYR A 65 -13.29 16.72 -13.07
N ASP A 66 -13.34 16.59 -14.38
CA ASP A 66 -14.41 15.83 -15.01
C ASP A 66 -14.15 14.33 -14.79
N CYS A 67 -15.19 13.60 -14.43
CA CYS A 67 -15.15 12.14 -14.32
C CYS A 67 -16.46 11.55 -14.85
N VAL A 68 -16.37 10.29 -15.28
CA VAL A 68 -17.56 9.51 -15.57
C VAL A 68 -18.09 8.88 -14.28
N ASP A 69 -19.37 8.52 -14.28
CA ASP A 69 -19.90 7.64 -13.24
C ASP A 69 -19.23 6.25 -13.39
N PRO A 70 -18.38 5.84 -12.44
CA PRO A 70 -17.65 4.59 -12.57
C PRO A 70 -18.55 3.35 -12.53
N THR A 71 -19.80 3.45 -12.10
CA THR A 71 -20.78 2.36 -12.20
C THR A 71 -21.16 2.04 -13.65
N SER A 72 -20.80 2.92 -14.60
CA SER A 72 -20.92 2.67 -16.04
C SER A 72 -19.79 1.83 -16.62
N LEU A 73 -18.83 1.38 -15.78
CA LEU A 73 -17.75 0.50 -16.16
C LEU A 73 -17.99 -0.94 -15.67
N GLU A 74 -17.45 -1.90 -16.42
CA GLU A 74 -17.32 -3.28 -15.99
C GLU A 74 -16.14 -3.45 -15.02
N ALA A 75 -16.05 -4.58 -14.33
CA ALA A 75 -14.93 -4.92 -13.46
C ALA A 75 -13.58 -5.03 -14.21
N THR A 76 -13.61 -5.08 -15.53
CA THR A 76 -12.45 -5.00 -16.42
C THR A 76 -11.99 -3.58 -16.71
N LEU A 77 -12.73 -2.57 -16.23
CA LEU A 77 -12.65 -1.15 -16.54
C LEU A 77 -13.08 -0.78 -17.98
N GLU A 78 -13.72 -1.70 -18.69
CA GLU A 78 -14.35 -1.43 -19.98
C GLU A 78 -15.68 -0.69 -19.77
N SER A 79 -15.99 0.26 -20.63
CA SER A 79 -17.29 0.96 -20.62
C SER A 79 -18.42 0.01 -21.00
N LYS A 80 -19.50 0.00 -20.22
CA LYS A 80 -20.74 -0.72 -20.53
C LYS A 80 -21.49 -0.13 -21.73
N VAL A 81 -21.20 1.15 -22.05
CA VAL A 81 -21.90 1.89 -23.11
C VAL A 81 -21.11 1.87 -24.41
N VAL A 82 -19.78 2.01 -24.34
CA VAL A 82 -18.91 2.06 -25.51
C VAL A 82 -17.94 0.89 -25.48
N ARG A 83 -18.20 -0.11 -26.30
CA ARG A 83 -17.38 -1.31 -26.40
C ARG A 83 -15.95 -0.97 -26.85
N GLY A 84 -14.96 -1.54 -26.18
CA GLY A 84 -13.53 -1.32 -26.48
C GLY A 84 -12.97 -0.04 -25.86
N LEU A 85 -13.79 0.77 -25.15
CA LEU A 85 -13.32 1.94 -24.39
C LEU A 85 -13.05 1.55 -22.95
N TYR A 86 -11.84 1.84 -22.46
CA TYR A 86 -11.41 1.57 -21.09
C TYR A 86 -11.09 2.88 -20.38
N GLY A 87 -11.55 3.04 -19.15
CA GLY A 87 -11.25 4.19 -18.31
C GLY A 87 -10.19 3.89 -17.26
N ALA A 88 -9.40 4.89 -16.87
CA ALA A 88 -8.43 4.77 -15.79
C ALA A 88 -8.15 6.11 -15.09
N GLY A 89 -7.78 6.05 -13.80
CA GLY A 89 -7.35 7.21 -13.04
C GLY A 89 -8.51 8.14 -12.66
N GLN A 90 -8.25 9.44 -12.69
CA GLN A 90 -9.26 10.42 -12.27
C GLN A 90 -10.51 10.44 -13.16
N PHE A 91 -10.39 10.00 -14.41
CA PHE A 91 -11.53 9.79 -15.30
C PHE A 91 -12.60 8.86 -14.68
N ASN A 92 -12.17 7.91 -13.87
CA ASN A 92 -13.02 6.99 -13.10
C ASN A 92 -13.36 7.50 -11.68
N GLY A 93 -13.11 8.77 -11.38
CA GLY A 93 -13.43 9.37 -10.09
C GLY A 93 -12.41 9.10 -8.97
N THR A 94 -11.16 8.73 -9.27
CA THR A 94 -10.08 8.63 -8.29
C THR A 94 -9.18 9.87 -8.31
N SER A 95 -8.48 10.18 -7.22
CA SER A 95 -7.61 11.37 -7.14
C SER A 95 -6.15 11.09 -6.79
N GLY A 96 -5.72 9.82 -6.74
CA GLY A 96 -4.34 9.46 -6.41
C GLY A 96 -3.52 9.01 -7.61
N TYR A 97 -2.21 9.25 -7.57
CA TYR A 97 -1.29 8.79 -8.63
C TYR A 97 -1.18 7.26 -8.65
N GLU A 98 -1.16 6.64 -7.48
CA GLU A 98 -1.09 5.19 -7.33
C GLU A 98 -2.35 4.52 -7.85
N GLU A 99 -3.52 5.10 -7.54
CA GLU A 99 -4.81 4.62 -8.07
C GLU A 99 -4.84 4.73 -9.60
N ALA A 100 -4.33 5.83 -10.16
CA ALA A 100 -4.29 6.03 -11.60
C ALA A 100 -3.37 5.04 -12.30
N ALA A 101 -2.16 4.81 -11.74
CA ALA A 101 -1.19 3.86 -12.28
C ALA A 101 -1.73 2.43 -12.26
N ALA A 102 -2.34 2.02 -11.15
CA ALA A 102 -2.90 0.67 -10.99
C ALA A 102 -4.07 0.42 -11.95
N GLN A 103 -4.99 1.38 -12.07
CA GLN A 103 -6.10 1.31 -13.03
C GLN A 103 -5.59 1.31 -14.47
N GLY A 104 -4.60 2.16 -14.80
CA GLY A 104 -4.01 2.21 -16.14
C GLY A 104 -3.38 0.90 -16.55
N LEU A 105 -2.67 0.22 -15.62
CA LEU A 105 -2.13 -1.11 -15.85
C LEU A 105 -3.25 -2.14 -16.16
N LEU A 106 -4.30 -2.17 -15.34
CA LEU A 106 -5.40 -3.13 -15.51
C LEU A 106 -6.21 -2.84 -16.78
N ALA A 107 -6.57 -1.58 -17.02
CA ALA A 107 -7.30 -1.15 -18.21
C ALA A 107 -6.52 -1.46 -19.50
N GLY A 108 -5.22 -1.12 -19.53
CA GLY A 108 -4.36 -1.40 -20.67
C GLY A 108 -4.17 -2.90 -20.94
N LEU A 109 -3.98 -3.70 -19.88
CA LEU A 109 -3.92 -5.15 -19.98
C LEU A 109 -5.22 -5.71 -20.57
N ASN A 110 -6.36 -5.31 -20.04
CA ASN A 110 -7.66 -5.80 -20.45
C ASN A 110 -8.03 -5.36 -21.87
N ALA A 111 -7.70 -4.12 -22.26
CA ALA A 111 -7.86 -3.64 -23.63
C ALA A 111 -7.03 -4.47 -24.62
N ALA A 112 -5.76 -4.74 -24.31
CA ALA A 112 -4.91 -5.57 -25.14
C ALA A 112 -5.43 -7.01 -25.26
N ARG A 113 -5.85 -7.62 -24.17
CA ARG A 113 -6.41 -8.98 -24.15
C ARG A 113 -7.71 -9.06 -24.94
N ASN A 114 -8.60 -8.07 -24.78
CA ASN A 114 -9.84 -7.98 -25.55
C ASN A 114 -9.56 -7.89 -27.06
N ALA A 115 -8.62 -7.04 -27.48
CA ALA A 115 -8.20 -6.92 -28.88
C ALA A 115 -7.61 -8.22 -29.45
N LEU A 116 -7.00 -9.05 -28.61
CA LEU A 116 -6.43 -10.35 -28.96
C LEU A 116 -7.45 -11.51 -28.83
N GLY A 117 -8.69 -11.24 -28.45
CA GLY A 117 -9.70 -12.27 -28.20
C GLY A 117 -9.39 -13.18 -27.01
N LYS A 118 -8.61 -12.70 -26.03
CA LYS A 118 -8.21 -13.45 -24.84
C LYS A 118 -9.07 -13.04 -23.63
N GLU A 119 -9.13 -13.92 -22.65
CA GLU A 119 -9.81 -13.66 -21.38
C GLU A 119 -9.20 -12.45 -20.66
N GLN A 120 -10.05 -11.54 -20.18
CA GLN A 120 -9.66 -10.35 -19.45
C GLN A 120 -9.43 -10.65 -17.96
N LEU A 121 -8.58 -9.87 -17.31
CA LEU A 121 -8.27 -10.01 -15.89
C LEU A 121 -9.28 -9.26 -15.03
N ILE A 122 -9.89 -9.94 -14.09
CA ILE A 122 -10.65 -9.36 -12.98
C ILE A 122 -9.96 -9.79 -11.70
N LEU A 123 -9.55 -8.83 -10.88
CA LEU A 123 -8.93 -9.08 -9.59
C LEU A 123 -9.99 -9.04 -8.49
N PRO A 124 -10.23 -10.16 -7.78
CA PRO A 124 -11.13 -10.18 -6.64
C PRO A 124 -10.63 -9.29 -5.48
N ARG A 125 -11.55 -8.79 -4.66
CA ARG A 125 -11.25 -7.93 -3.49
C ARG A 125 -10.26 -8.57 -2.51
N HIS A 126 -10.30 -9.88 -2.34
CA HIS A 126 -9.41 -10.61 -1.41
C HIS A 126 -7.99 -10.82 -1.94
N THR A 127 -7.73 -10.54 -3.21
CA THR A 127 -6.40 -10.74 -3.82
C THR A 127 -5.55 -9.48 -3.83
N SER A 128 -6.18 -8.30 -3.90
CA SER A 128 -5.43 -7.05 -4.01
C SER A 128 -6.24 -5.82 -3.62
N TYR A 129 -5.54 -4.74 -3.23
CA TYR A 129 -6.14 -3.42 -3.09
C TYR A 129 -6.65 -2.88 -4.42
N LEU A 130 -6.03 -3.26 -5.56
CA LEU A 130 -6.55 -2.91 -6.88
C LEU A 130 -7.92 -3.56 -7.13
N GLY A 131 -8.09 -4.83 -6.73
CA GLY A 131 -9.38 -5.51 -6.79
C GLY A 131 -10.44 -4.82 -5.92
N THR A 132 -10.07 -4.44 -4.69
CA THR A 132 -10.95 -3.67 -3.80
C THR A 132 -11.35 -2.32 -4.41
N LEU A 133 -10.39 -1.60 -4.99
CA LEU A 133 -10.60 -0.29 -5.63
C LEU A 133 -11.57 -0.40 -6.81
N VAL A 134 -11.30 -1.32 -7.73
CA VAL A 134 -12.14 -1.49 -8.92
C VAL A 134 -13.55 -1.91 -8.53
N ASP A 135 -13.69 -2.86 -7.62
CA ASP A 135 -15.00 -3.32 -7.15
C ASP A 135 -15.79 -2.17 -6.48
N ASP A 136 -15.15 -1.38 -5.61
CA ASP A 136 -15.82 -0.21 -5.00
C ASP A 136 -16.28 0.80 -6.06
N LEU A 137 -15.45 1.09 -7.07
CA LEU A 137 -15.79 2.03 -8.14
C LEU A 137 -17.00 1.55 -8.94
N VAL A 138 -16.97 0.33 -9.44
CA VAL A 138 -17.98 -0.17 -10.40
C VAL A 138 -19.30 -0.60 -9.74
N THR A 139 -19.30 -0.88 -8.42
CA THR A 139 -20.48 -1.33 -7.69
C THR A 139 -21.12 -0.24 -6.85
N LYS A 140 -20.32 0.63 -6.20
CA LYS A 140 -20.81 1.67 -5.27
C LYS A 140 -20.83 3.06 -5.89
N GLY A 141 -20.01 3.28 -6.93
CA GLY A 141 -19.78 4.62 -7.46
C GLY A 141 -19.00 5.53 -6.50
N VAL A 142 -18.93 6.81 -6.84
CA VAL A 142 -18.23 7.81 -6.03
C VAL A 142 -19.05 9.11 -5.97
N MET A 143 -19.08 9.72 -4.79
CA MET A 143 -19.64 11.08 -4.60
C MET A 143 -18.53 12.11 -4.41
N ASP A 144 -17.42 11.68 -3.81
CA ASP A 144 -16.18 12.43 -3.63
C ASP A 144 -15.05 11.68 -4.31
N PRO A 145 -13.93 12.33 -4.67
CA PRO A 145 -12.78 11.66 -5.27
C PRO A 145 -12.29 10.48 -4.43
N TYR A 146 -12.31 9.29 -5.02
CA TYR A 146 -11.93 8.06 -4.33
C TYR A 146 -10.42 8.04 -4.03
N ARG A 147 -10.10 7.67 -2.78
CA ARG A 147 -8.73 7.37 -2.34
C ARG A 147 -8.71 5.97 -1.74
N MET A 148 -7.71 5.17 -2.15
CA MET A 148 -7.50 3.85 -1.59
C MET A 148 -6.88 3.95 -0.21
N MET A 149 -7.58 3.40 0.78
CA MET A 149 -7.12 3.31 2.16
C MET A 149 -7.27 1.87 2.64
N THR A 150 -6.42 1.44 3.54
CA THR A 150 -6.49 0.08 4.11
C THR A 150 -7.85 -0.22 4.76
N SER A 151 -8.51 0.81 5.31
CA SER A 151 -9.83 0.70 5.91
C SER A 151 -10.96 0.33 4.94
N ARG A 152 -10.73 0.48 3.63
CA ARG A 152 -11.72 0.12 2.60
C ARG A 152 -11.74 -1.37 2.28
N SER A 153 -10.71 -2.12 2.69
CA SER A 153 -10.63 -3.56 2.47
C SER A 153 -10.96 -4.34 3.74
N GLU A 154 -11.88 -5.24 3.64
CA GLU A 154 -12.19 -6.27 4.63
C GLU A 154 -11.05 -7.28 4.80
N TYR A 155 -10.16 -7.39 3.81
CA TYR A 155 -9.02 -8.31 3.81
C TYR A 155 -7.69 -7.63 4.17
N ARG A 156 -7.71 -6.46 4.82
CA ARG A 156 -6.51 -5.65 5.09
C ARG A 156 -5.41 -6.36 5.87
N LEU A 157 -5.74 -7.37 6.66
CA LEU A 157 -4.76 -8.16 7.41
C LEU A 157 -3.97 -9.14 6.52
N THR A 158 -4.56 -9.56 5.40
CA THR A 158 -3.94 -10.46 4.42
C THR A 158 -3.34 -9.72 3.24
N LEU A 159 -3.85 -8.53 2.91
CA LEU A 159 -3.37 -7.70 1.80
C LEU A 159 -2.20 -6.80 2.28
N ARG A 160 -1.06 -7.41 2.56
CA ARG A 160 0.13 -6.68 3.01
C ARG A 160 1.11 -6.42 1.87
N GLN A 161 1.99 -5.43 2.07
CA GLN A 161 3.03 -5.09 1.10
C GLN A 161 4.07 -6.22 1.00
N ASP A 162 4.45 -6.82 2.13
CA ASP A 162 5.46 -7.87 2.23
C ASP A 162 5.12 -9.16 1.48
N ASN A 163 3.83 -9.45 1.29
CA ASN A 163 3.34 -10.65 0.58
C ASN A 163 2.68 -10.35 -0.77
N ALA A 164 2.79 -9.14 -1.29
CA ALA A 164 2.15 -8.75 -2.54
C ALA A 164 2.65 -9.57 -3.75
N ASP A 165 3.94 -9.93 -3.74
CA ASP A 165 4.55 -10.77 -4.77
C ASP A 165 3.96 -12.19 -4.80
N GLN A 166 3.66 -12.80 -3.64
CA GLN A 166 3.01 -14.12 -3.58
C GLN A 166 1.63 -14.11 -4.20
N ARG A 167 0.87 -13.03 -3.94
CA ARG A 167 -0.51 -12.92 -4.42
C ARG A 167 -0.61 -12.55 -5.89
N LEU A 168 0.31 -11.72 -6.41
CA LEU A 168 0.16 -11.08 -7.71
C LEU A 168 1.19 -11.50 -8.77
N THR A 169 2.41 -11.94 -8.37
CA THR A 169 3.43 -12.35 -9.37
C THR A 169 3.00 -13.56 -10.20
N PRO A 170 2.37 -14.61 -9.63
CA PRO A 170 1.84 -15.71 -10.44
C PRO A 170 0.78 -15.26 -11.46
N ILE A 171 -0.14 -14.37 -11.05
CA ILE A 171 -1.14 -13.78 -11.93
C ILE A 171 -0.44 -12.97 -13.03
N GLY A 172 0.51 -12.11 -12.65
CA GLY A 172 1.28 -11.32 -13.61
C GLY A 172 2.06 -12.19 -14.61
N ARG A 173 2.55 -13.36 -14.19
CA ARG A 173 3.21 -14.34 -15.07
C ARG A 173 2.23 -14.94 -16.07
N GLU A 174 1.07 -15.38 -15.62
CA GLU A 174 0.00 -15.94 -16.44
C GLU A 174 -0.46 -14.96 -17.52
N TYR A 175 -0.56 -13.68 -17.15
CA TYR A 175 -1.01 -12.62 -18.06
C TYR A 175 0.13 -12.00 -18.89
N GLY A 176 1.37 -12.50 -18.78
CA GLY A 176 2.50 -12.09 -19.60
C GLY A 176 3.20 -10.80 -19.19
N LEU A 177 2.91 -10.32 -17.96
CA LEU A 177 3.53 -9.10 -17.39
C LEU A 177 4.86 -9.38 -16.70
N VAL A 178 5.11 -10.63 -16.28
CA VAL A 178 6.32 -11.04 -15.56
C VAL A 178 7.19 -11.88 -16.48
N GLN A 179 8.39 -11.37 -16.79
CA GLN A 179 9.40 -12.02 -17.63
C GLN A 179 10.15 -13.12 -16.87
N ASP A 180 10.97 -13.92 -17.58
CA ASP A 180 11.60 -15.12 -17.05
C ASP A 180 12.59 -14.84 -15.92
N ASP A 181 13.35 -13.76 -16.00
CA ASP A 181 14.32 -13.35 -14.97
C ASP A 181 13.62 -13.02 -13.63
N ARG A 182 12.56 -12.22 -13.72
CA ARG A 182 11.75 -11.86 -12.55
C ARG A 182 10.99 -13.06 -11.98
N TRP A 183 10.49 -13.94 -12.85
CA TRP A 183 9.83 -15.16 -12.44
C TRP A 183 10.79 -16.11 -11.72
N ALA A 184 11.99 -16.33 -12.26
CA ALA A 184 13.01 -17.16 -11.62
C ALA A 184 13.41 -16.62 -10.23
N LYS A 185 13.57 -15.29 -10.09
CA LYS A 185 13.85 -14.67 -8.81
C LYS A 185 12.72 -14.89 -7.81
N TYR A 186 11.48 -14.75 -8.24
CA TYR A 186 10.31 -15.02 -7.41
C TYR A 186 10.29 -16.49 -6.94
N GLN A 187 10.46 -17.44 -7.85
CA GLN A 187 10.47 -18.87 -7.52
C GLN A 187 11.58 -19.22 -6.53
N HIS A 188 12.78 -18.66 -6.71
CA HIS A 188 13.89 -18.84 -5.78
C HIS A 188 13.56 -18.31 -4.39
N THR A 189 13.00 -17.11 -4.28
CA THR A 189 12.56 -16.56 -2.98
C THR A 189 11.50 -17.45 -2.32
N GLN A 190 10.52 -17.95 -3.07
CA GLN A 190 9.51 -18.86 -2.52
C GLN A 190 10.13 -20.17 -2.02
N SER A 191 11.08 -20.74 -2.78
CA SER A 191 11.75 -21.98 -2.37
C SER A 191 12.53 -21.83 -1.07
N ILE A 192 13.17 -20.68 -0.84
CA ILE A 192 13.86 -20.36 0.43
C ILE A 192 12.85 -20.31 1.59
N LEU A 193 11.75 -19.58 1.42
CA LEU A 193 10.73 -19.45 2.47
C LEU A 193 10.07 -20.80 2.81
N GLU A 194 9.75 -21.60 1.80
CA GLU A 194 9.16 -22.94 1.98
C GLU A 194 10.14 -23.90 2.66
N ALA A 195 11.42 -23.89 2.27
CA ALA A 195 12.44 -24.71 2.88
C ALA A 195 12.63 -24.35 4.36
N GLU A 196 12.70 -23.06 4.68
CA GLU A 196 12.84 -22.59 6.04
C GLU A 196 11.60 -22.87 6.90
N ARG A 197 10.42 -22.68 6.36
CA ARG A 197 9.18 -23.04 7.08
C ARG A 197 9.13 -24.52 7.41
N ARG A 198 9.53 -25.39 6.46
CA ARG A 198 9.65 -26.84 6.70
C ARG A 198 10.68 -27.13 7.79
N ARG A 199 11.85 -26.50 7.76
CA ARG A 199 12.87 -26.65 8.79
C ARG A 199 12.36 -26.27 10.17
N LEU A 200 11.63 -25.16 10.29
CA LEU A 200 11.00 -24.74 11.56
C LEU A 200 9.93 -25.74 12.03
N HIS A 201 9.15 -26.29 11.11
CA HIS A 201 8.14 -27.30 11.42
C HIS A 201 8.74 -28.61 11.92
N GLU A 202 9.90 -29.03 11.40
CA GLU A 202 10.60 -30.26 11.76
C GLU A 202 11.51 -30.11 12.97
N THR A 203 11.80 -28.86 13.40
CA THR A 203 12.74 -28.59 14.49
C THR A 203 12.00 -28.48 15.83
N HIS A 204 12.40 -29.33 16.79
CA HIS A 204 11.90 -29.29 18.17
C HIS A 204 12.92 -28.66 19.11
N LEU A 205 12.56 -27.59 19.84
CA LEU A 205 13.40 -26.97 20.86
C LEU A 205 13.10 -27.57 22.24
N ARG A 206 14.16 -27.90 22.97
CA ARG A 206 14.03 -28.30 24.36
C ARG A 206 13.72 -27.09 25.23
N THR A 207 12.94 -27.29 26.27
CA THR A 207 12.57 -26.25 27.24
C THR A 207 13.79 -25.50 27.81
N ALA A 208 14.87 -26.23 28.12
CA ALA A 208 16.10 -25.64 28.69
C ALA A 208 16.76 -24.65 27.71
N ASP A 209 16.91 -25.04 26.45
CA ASP A 209 17.58 -24.23 25.42
C ASP A 209 16.77 -22.93 25.15
N LEU A 210 15.45 -23.06 25.05
CA LEU A 210 14.53 -21.90 24.85
C LEU A 210 14.56 -20.96 26.05
N ARG A 211 14.53 -21.47 27.28
CA ARG A 211 14.63 -20.64 28.50
C ARG A 211 15.92 -19.86 28.54
N THR A 212 17.06 -20.51 28.28
CA THR A 212 18.35 -19.83 28.24
C THR A 212 18.39 -18.70 27.23
N ALA A 213 17.84 -18.93 26.04
CA ALA A 213 17.78 -17.89 25.00
C ALA A 213 16.86 -16.72 25.40
N MET A 214 15.70 -16.99 25.99
CA MET A 214 14.78 -15.96 26.45
C MET A 214 15.35 -15.13 27.61
N GLU A 215 15.99 -15.77 28.58
CA GLU A 215 16.67 -15.11 29.70
C GLU A 215 17.82 -14.22 29.20
N ALA A 216 18.62 -14.70 28.22
CA ALA A 216 19.67 -13.89 27.61
C ALA A 216 19.13 -12.67 26.85
N ALA A 217 17.88 -12.75 26.33
CA ALA A 217 17.18 -11.66 25.67
C ALA A 217 16.40 -10.75 26.66
N GLY A 218 16.46 -11.01 27.97
CA GLY A 218 15.73 -10.26 28.99
C GLY A 218 14.21 -10.50 28.98
N LEU A 219 13.76 -11.62 28.43
CA LEU A 219 12.35 -12.01 28.35
C LEU A 219 11.99 -12.97 29.49
N ALA A 220 10.71 -13.02 29.86
CA ALA A 220 10.22 -14.01 30.78
C ALA A 220 10.41 -15.43 30.21
N PRO A 221 10.92 -16.40 31.02
CA PRO A 221 11.23 -17.73 30.50
C PRO A 221 9.96 -18.47 30.06
N ALA A 222 10.05 -19.16 28.93
CA ALA A 222 8.97 -19.99 28.43
C ALA A 222 8.66 -21.15 29.39
N ALA A 223 7.39 -21.50 29.50
CA ALA A 223 6.95 -22.63 30.31
C ALA A 223 7.45 -23.96 29.73
N GLU A 224 7.34 -24.14 28.42
CA GLU A 224 7.65 -25.37 27.69
C GLU A 224 8.31 -25.07 26.32
N GLY A 225 9.17 -26.01 25.90
CA GLY A 225 9.69 -26.09 24.53
C GLY A 225 8.62 -26.58 23.55
N GLY A 226 8.99 -26.85 22.31
CA GLY A 226 8.08 -27.33 21.29
C GLY A 226 8.63 -27.18 19.88
N ILE A 227 7.76 -27.36 18.90
CA ILE A 227 8.07 -27.15 17.47
C ILE A 227 8.37 -25.67 17.23
N ALA A 228 9.48 -25.37 16.54
CA ALA A 228 9.94 -24.01 16.32
C ALA A 228 8.87 -23.12 15.62
N GLU A 229 8.14 -23.65 14.64
CA GLU A 229 7.05 -22.92 13.97
C GLU A 229 5.91 -22.56 14.94
N GLU A 230 5.55 -23.47 15.87
CA GLU A 230 4.51 -23.19 16.87
C GLU A 230 4.97 -22.19 17.93
N LEU A 231 6.25 -22.30 18.33
CA LEU A 231 6.86 -21.33 19.25
C LEU A 231 6.90 -19.94 18.63
N LEU A 232 7.17 -19.81 17.33
CA LEU A 232 7.23 -18.54 16.62
C LEU A 232 5.87 -17.82 16.58
N ARG A 233 4.74 -18.51 16.74
CA ARG A 233 3.40 -17.89 16.85
C ARG A 233 3.22 -17.10 18.15
N ARG A 234 4.08 -17.26 19.14
CA ARG A 234 4.02 -16.51 20.39
C ARG A 234 4.56 -15.10 20.17
N PRO A 235 3.86 -14.03 20.64
CA PRO A 235 4.28 -12.65 20.42
C PRO A 235 5.69 -12.32 20.90
N GLU A 236 6.10 -12.92 22.02
CA GLU A 236 7.41 -12.71 22.66
C GLU A 236 8.57 -13.43 21.96
N ILE A 237 8.30 -14.39 21.09
CA ILE A 237 9.33 -15.18 20.40
C ILE A 237 9.48 -14.68 18.97
N SER A 238 10.64 -14.14 18.63
CA SER A 238 10.98 -13.70 17.27
C SER A 238 11.83 -14.74 16.53
N TYR A 239 11.85 -14.63 15.19
CA TYR A 239 12.73 -15.48 14.38
C TYR A 239 14.21 -15.35 14.80
N PRO A 240 14.79 -14.13 15.00
CA PRO A 240 16.16 -14.01 15.48
C PRO A 240 16.43 -14.71 16.83
N LEU A 241 15.45 -14.72 17.74
CA LEU A 241 15.58 -15.44 19.01
C LEU A 241 15.70 -16.95 18.79
N LEU A 242 14.82 -17.52 17.96
CA LEU A 242 14.89 -18.94 17.61
C LEU A 242 16.18 -19.26 16.85
N ALA A 243 16.57 -18.42 15.90
CA ALA A 243 17.82 -18.61 15.14
C ALA A 243 19.06 -18.54 16.01
N GLY A 244 19.04 -17.86 17.15
CA GLY A 244 20.09 -17.90 18.16
C GLY A 244 20.30 -19.30 18.79
N VAL A 245 19.26 -20.14 18.78
CA VAL A 245 19.30 -21.53 19.31
C VAL A 245 19.57 -22.57 18.23
N ILE A 246 18.83 -22.45 17.09
CA ILE A 246 18.82 -23.48 16.04
C ILE A 246 19.67 -23.11 14.82
N GLY A 247 20.30 -21.93 14.82
CA GLY A 247 20.98 -21.35 13.66
C GLY A 247 20.03 -20.70 12.67
N TRP A 248 20.57 -19.80 11.85
CA TRP A 248 19.83 -19.22 10.70
C TRP A 248 19.63 -20.28 9.62
N GLY A 249 18.48 -20.21 8.94
CA GLY A 249 18.24 -21.03 7.76
C GLY A 249 19.16 -20.66 6.61
N GLU A 250 19.34 -21.58 5.68
CA GLU A 250 20.14 -21.37 4.48
C GLU A 250 19.50 -20.27 3.61
N GLU A 251 20.29 -19.31 3.18
CA GLU A 251 19.87 -18.15 2.37
C GLU A 251 18.77 -17.24 3.01
N ILE A 252 18.38 -17.48 4.27
CA ILE A 252 17.43 -16.59 4.95
C ILE A 252 18.11 -15.26 5.29
N THR A 253 17.63 -14.20 4.69
CA THR A 253 18.00 -12.82 5.02
C THR A 253 17.12 -12.28 6.17
N PRO A 254 17.54 -11.21 6.88
CA PRO A 254 16.70 -10.58 7.91
C PRO A 254 15.29 -10.19 7.39
N MET A 255 15.19 -9.70 6.16
CA MET A 255 13.92 -9.34 5.52
C MET A 255 13.03 -10.57 5.28
N LEU A 256 13.60 -11.69 4.83
CA LEU A 256 12.85 -12.94 4.65
C LEU A 256 12.45 -13.58 5.98
N ALA A 257 13.28 -13.42 7.00
CA ALA A 257 12.97 -13.87 8.36
C ALA A 257 11.79 -13.12 8.95
N GLU A 258 11.76 -11.77 8.83
CA GLU A 258 10.65 -10.93 9.27
C GLU A 258 9.34 -11.27 8.52
N ARG A 259 9.45 -11.47 7.20
CA ARG A 259 8.32 -11.91 6.39
C ARG A 259 7.76 -13.25 6.85
N LEU A 260 8.63 -14.25 7.00
CA LEU A 260 8.25 -15.60 7.46
C LEU A 260 7.62 -15.56 8.86
N GLU A 261 8.20 -14.78 9.78
CA GLU A 261 7.64 -14.56 11.11
C GLU A 261 6.23 -13.96 11.02
N THR A 262 6.03 -12.94 10.18
CA THR A 262 4.73 -12.28 9.99
C THR A 262 3.68 -13.23 9.37
N GLU A 263 4.11 -14.13 8.50
CA GLU A 263 3.21 -15.13 7.89
C GLU A 263 2.81 -16.25 8.86
N ILE A 264 3.68 -16.58 9.83
CA ILE A 264 3.44 -17.62 10.83
C ILE A 264 2.58 -17.10 12.00
N LYS A 265 2.77 -15.84 12.41
CA LYS A 265 1.98 -15.15 13.44
C LYS A 265 0.60 -14.74 12.95
#